data_3b9314e5b285883a5ea343cd99dbbc2d
#
_entry.id   3b9314e5b285883a5ea343cd99dbbc2d
#
_cell.length_a   1.000
_cell.length_b   1.000
_cell.length_c   1.000
_cell.angle_alpha   90.00
_cell.angle_beta   90.00
_cell.angle_gamma   90.00
#
_symmetry.space_group_name_H-M   'P 1'
#
loop_
_entity.id
_entity.type
_entity.pdbx_description
1 polymer ?
#
loop_
_entity_poly.entity_id
_entity_poly.type
_entity_poly.pdbx_seq_one_letter_code
_entity_poly.pdbx_strand_id
1 'polypeptide(L)'
;MTPLDAARRWSVTWQRAWEAFDTEAIVALYATDAVLSTEPFREPYRGRDGVRAYVSRVFGEEADPQVHFGTPIVDGDRAAVPWWASLREEGVDTTLAGTSVLRFDPDGLAVEQWDAWNLVRERRQPPTDWSPFAGL
;
A
#
# COMPACT_ATOMS: atom_id res chain seq x y z
N MET A 1 -9.95 4.68 17.65
CA MET A 1 -10.10 4.43 16.21
C MET A 1 -10.31 2.94 16.00
N THR A 2 -11.33 2.56 15.29
CA THR A 2 -11.58 1.15 14.98
C THR A 2 -10.59 0.64 13.94
N PRO A 3 -10.36 -0.69 13.86
CA PRO A 3 -9.54 -1.25 12.77
C PRO A 3 -10.07 -0.90 11.38
N LEU A 4 -11.40 -0.84 11.19
CA LEU A 4 -11.96 -0.41 9.91
C LEU A 4 -11.60 1.04 9.58
N ASP A 5 -11.68 1.95 10.55
CA ASP A 5 -11.27 3.35 10.36
C ASP A 5 -9.79 3.43 10.04
N ALA A 6 -8.97 2.65 10.74
CA ALA A 6 -7.52 2.60 10.49
C ALA A 6 -7.21 2.10 9.07
N ALA A 7 -7.89 1.05 8.64
CA ALA A 7 -7.70 0.48 7.29
C ALA A 7 -8.15 1.45 6.20
N ARG A 8 -9.26 2.15 6.41
CA ARG A 8 -9.74 3.19 5.48
C ARG A 8 -8.76 4.36 5.39
N ARG A 9 -8.28 4.83 6.54
CA ARG A 9 -7.27 5.89 6.57
C ARG A 9 -6.00 5.46 5.84
N TRP A 10 -5.53 4.25 6.08
CA TRP A 10 -4.35 3.69 5.43
C TRP A 10 -4.53 3.68 3.91
N SER A 11 -5.64 3.15 3.41
CA SER A 11 -5.87 3.01 1.97
C SER A 11 -6.06 4.36 1.28
N VAL A 12 -6.83 5.27 1.88
CA VAL A 12 -7.05 6.62 1.32
C VAL A 12 -5.75 7.41 1.30
N THR A 13 -4.97 7.31 2.37
CA THR A 13 -3.67 8.02 2.46
C THR A 13 -2.68 7.46 1.45
N TRP A 14 -2.56 6.14 1.33
CA TRP A 14 -1.67 5.52 0.35
C TRP A 14 -2.03 5.92 -1.08
N GLN A 15 -3.32 5.89 -1.43
CA GLN A 15 -3.76 6.26 -2.77
C GLN A 15 -3.35 7.69 -3.12
N ARG A 16 -3.65 8.63 -2.24
CA ARG A 16 -3.31 10.04 -2.43
C ARG A 16 -1.80 10.28 -2.41
N ALA A 17 -1.12 9.71 -1.42
CA ALA A 17 0.29 9.96 -1.20
C ALA A 17 1.17 9.29 -2.25
N TRP A 18 0.78 8.15 -2.77
CA TRP A 18 1.51 7.50 -3.87
C TRP A 18 1.50 8.38 -5.11
N GLU A 19 0.34 8.91 -5.49
CA GLU A 19 0.23 9.80 -6.66
C GLU A 19 0.95 11.13 -6.46
N ALA A 20 1.10 11.57 -5.22
CA ALA A 20 1.81 12.81 -4.87
C ALA A 20 3.27 12.58 -4.48
N PHE A 21 3.73 11.35 -4.39
CA PHE A 21 5.06 10.99 -3.86
C PHE A 21 5.30 11.58 -2.46
N ASP A 22 4.28 11.54 -1.61
CA ASP A 22 4.34 12.07 -0.25
C ASP A 22 4.79 10.99 0.73
N THR A 23 6.09 10.79 0.83
CA THR A 23 6.68 9.76 1.68
C THR A 23 6.28 9.92 3.15
N GLU A 24 6.32 11.15 3.68
CA GLU A 24 6.07 11.36 5.11
C GLU A 24 4.61 11.11 5.51
N ALA A 25 3.66 11.37 4.62
CA ALA A 25 2.26 11.02 4.88
C ALA A 25 2.09 9.50 5.04
N ILE A 26 2.83 8.72 4.27
CA ILE A 26 2.82 7.25 4.39
C ILE A 26 3.49 6.81 5.68
N VAL A 27 4.68 7.33 5.99
CA VAL A 27 5.42 6.97 7.20
C VAL A 27 4.58 7.20 8.46
N ALA A 28 3.78 8.26 8.47
CA ALA A 28 2.91 8.60 9.61
C ALA A 28 1.82 7.54 9.89
N LEU A 29 1.56 6.63 8.95
CA LEU A 29 0.59 5.54 9.13
C LEU A 29 1.13 4.38 9.97
N TYR A 30 2.44 4.34 10.22
CA TYR A 30 3.12 3.18 10.79
C TYR A 30 3.59 3.45 12.22
N ALA A 31 3.53 2.39 13.03
CA ALA A 31 4.09 2.41 14.39
C ALA A 31 5.62 2.48 14.33
N THR A 32 6.23 2.91 15.43
CA THR A 32 7.69 3.04 15.52
C THR A 32 8.43 1.71 15.36
N ASP A 33 7.77 0.60 15.69
CA ASP A 33 8.31 -0.76 15.60
C ASP A 33 7.68 -1.57 14.47
N ALA A 34 7.09 -0.91 13.47
CA ALA A 34 6.43 -1.58 12.36
C ALA A 34 7.38 -2.51 11.59
N VAL A 35 6.81 -3.56 11.03
CA VAL A 35 7.51 -4.50 10.15
C VAL A 35 6.78 -4.56 8.82
N LEU A 36 7.48 -4.19 7.75
CA LEU A 36 6.94 -4.13 6.39
C LEU A 36 7.64 -5.16 5.51
N SER A 37 6.90 -6.17 5.06
CA SER A 37 7.39 -7.20 4.16
C SER A 37 6.76 -6.99 2.78
N THR A 38 7.54 -6.49 1.83
CA THR A 38 7.06 -6.19 0.47
C THR A 38 7.22 -7.38 -0.46
N GLU A 39 8.09 -8.32 -0.11
CA GLU A 39 8.34 -9.56 -0.85
C GLU A 39 8.62 -10.68 0.15
N PRO A 40 8.04 -11.89 -0.03
CA PRO A 40 8.08 -12.92 1.01
C PRO A 40 9.47 -13.49 1.29
N PHE A 41 10.40 -13.39 0.34
CA PHE A 41 11.73 -14.00 0.46
C PHE A 41 12.83 -12.98 0.73
N ARG A 42 12.49 -11.73 0.99
CA ARG A 42 13.43 -10.68 1.36
C ARG A 42 13.29 -10.32 2.83
N GLU A 43 14.39 -9.81 3.41
CA GLU A 43 14.33 -9.26 4.75
C GLU A 43 13.31 -8.12 4.80
N PRO A 44 12.46 -8.07 5.83
CA PRO A 44 11.50 -6.97 5.96
C PRO A 44 12.19 -5.66 6.30
N TYR A 45 11.51 -4.57 5.97
CA TYR A 45 11.88 -3.24 6.42
C TYR A 45 11.33 -3.02 7.82
N ARG A 46 12.14 -2.46 8.72
CA ARG A 46 11.78 -2.33 10.13
C ARG A 46 11.75 -0.89 10.59
N GLY A 47 10.73 -0.57 11.39
CA GLY A 47 10.53 0.75 11.96
C GLY A 47 10.16 1.80 10.92
N ARG A 48 9.89 3.01 11.38
CA ARG A 48 9.56 4.12 10.48
C ARG A 48 10.70 4.46 9.54
N ASP A 49 11.94 4.34 10.00
CA ASP A 49 13.10 4.60 9.13
C ASP A 49 13.18 3.57 8.01
N GLY A 50 12.88 2.30 8.29
CA GLY A 50 12.82 1.26 7.27
C GLY A 50 11.69 1.50 6.27
N VAL A 51 10.51 1.89 6.73
CA VAL A 51 9.39 2.25 5.86
C VAL A 51 9.77 3.45 4.98
N ARG A 52 10.37 4.48 5.57
CA ARG A 52 10.81 5.68 4.84
C ARG A 52 11.83 5.32 3.76
N ALA A 53 12.80 4.50 4.08
CA ALA A 53 13.83 4.09 3.13
C ALA A 53 13.21 3.35 1.93
N TYR A 54 12.29 2.43 2.19
CA TYR A 54 11.61 1.68 1.15
C TYR A 54 10.77 2.59 0.25
N VAL A 55 9.90 3.41 0.84
CA VAL A 55 8.97 4.26 0.11
C VAL A 55 9.72 5.32 -0.71
N SER A 56 10.74 5.95 -0.13
CA SER A 56 11.55 6.95 -0.82
C SER A 56 12.27 6.35 -2.04
N ARG A 57 12.79 5.13 -1.90
CA ARG A 57 13.45 4.45 -3.01
C ARG A 57 12.48 4.16 -4.14
N VAL A 58 11.33 3.58 -3.81
CA VAL A 58 10.31 3.21 -4.80
C VAL A 58 9.79 4.45 -5.52
N PHE A 59 9.47 5.52 -4.80
CA PHE A 59 8.98 6.77 -5.39
C PHE A 59 10.04 7.41 -6.29
N GLY A 60 11.33 7.25 -5.96
CA GLY A 60 12.41 7.74 -6.81
C GLY A 60 12.56 7.01 -8.14
N GLU A 61 12.01 5.81 -8.24
CA GLU A 61 12.08 4.98 -9.45
C GLU A 61 10.83 5.09 -10.33
N GLU A 62 9.79 5.78 -9.86
CA GLU A 62 8.47 5.79 -10.50
C GLU A 62 8.10 7.16 -11.05
N ALA A 63 7.27 7.16 -12.10
CA ALA A 63 6.69 8.35 -12.69
C ALA A 63 5.24 8.08 -13.10
N ASP A 64 4.42 9.13 -13.06
CA ASP A 64 3.03 9.15 -13.51
C ASP A 64 2.17 8.02 -12.92
N PRO A 65 2.15 7.85 -11.59
CA PRO A 65 1.35 6.82 -10.98
C PRO A 65 -0.15 7.13 -11.05
N GLN A 66 -0.94 6.13 -11.38
CA GLN A 66 -2.40 6.11 -11.25
C GLN A 66 -2.74 4.96 -10.34
N VAL A 67 -3.31 5.26 -9.18
CA VAL A 67 -3.42 4.30 -8.08
C VAL A 67 -4.86 4.18 -7.63
N HIS A 68 -5.30 2.94 -7.44
CA HIS A 68 -6.64 2.63 -6.94
C HIS A 68 -6.51 1.66 -5.77
N PHE A 69 -7.12 2.02 -4.65
CA PHE A 69 -7.24 1.11 -3.51
C PHE A 69 -8.69 0.68 -3.38
N GLY A 70 -8.92 -0.61 -3.17
CA GLY A 70 -10.24 -1.15 -2.96
C GLY A 70 -10.70 -1.02 -1.51
N THR A 71 -11.93 -1.45 -1.26
CA THR A 71 -12.52 -1.44 0.09
C THR A 71 -11.82 -2.47 0.97
N PRO A 72 -11.36 -2.09 2.16
CA PRO A 72 -10.73 -3.04 3.08
C PRO A 72 -11.68 -4.12 3.56
N ILE A 73 -11.16 -5.33 3.71
CA ILE A 73 -11.80 -6.42 4.44
C ILE A 73 -11.14 -6.47 5.80
N VAL A 74 -11.93 -6.44 6.88
CA VAL A 74 -11.40 -6.33 8.24
C VAL A 74 -11.86 -7.52 9.07
N ASP A 75 -10.92 -8.11 9.80
CA ASP A 75 -11.18 -9.17 10.77
C ASP A 75 -10.33 -8.90 12.03
N GLY A 76 -11.00 -8.51 13.11
CA GLY A 76 -10.30 -8.12 14.34
C GLY A 76 -9.42 -6.89 14.10
N ASP A 77 -8.15 -6.98 14.46
CA ASP A 77 -7.18 -5.91 14.26
C ASP A 77 -6.44 -5.99 12.92
N ARG A 78 -6.87 -6.90 12.03
CA ARG A 78 -6.25 -7.15 10.73
C ARG A 78 -7.12 -6.67 9.59
N ALA A 79 -6.48 -6.27 8.49
CA ALA A 79 -7.17 -5.88 7.28
C ALA A 79 -6.46 -6.42 6.04
N ALA A 80 -7.24 -6.71 5.00
CA ALA A 80 -6.73 -6.99 3.67
C ALA A 80 -7.26 -5.91 2.73
N VAL A 81 -6.38 -5.28 1.96
CA VAL A 81 -6.74 -4.17 1.07
C VAL A 81 -6.21 -4.45 -0.33
N PRO A 82 -7.08 -4.66 -1.30
CA PRO A 82 -6.64 -4.82 -2.70
C PRO A 82 -6.25 -3.46 -3.28
N TRP A 83 -5.28 -3.46 -4.20
CA TRP A 83 -4.84 -2.24 -4.85
C TRP A 83 -4.36 -2.52 -6.27
N TRP A 84 -4.34 -1.44 -7.08
CA TRP A 84 -3.94 -1.47 -8.48
C TRP A 84 -3.20 -0.18 -8.78
N ALA A 85 -1.99 -0.28 -9.35
CA ALA A 85 -1.19 0.89 -9.67
C ALA A 85 -0.57 0.76 -11.06
N SER A 86 -0.83 1.75 -11.92
CA SER A 86 -0.19 1.88 -13.22
C SER A 86 0.77 3.05 -13.18
N LEU A 87 1.99 2.86 -13.66
CA LEU A 87 3.05 3.85 -13.57
C LEU A 87 4.13 3.59 -14.61
N ARG A 88 5.15 4.43 -14.65
CA ARG A 88 6.41 4.10 -15.31
C ARG A 88 7.46 3.83 -14.24
N GLU A 89 8.11 2.70 -14.32
CA GLU A 89 9.21 2.31 -13.43
C GLU A 89 10.50 2.37 -14.26
N GLU A 90 11.40 3.27 -13.89
CA GLU A 90 12.64 3.50 -14.62
C GLU A 90 12.41 3.65 -16.13
N GLY A 91 11.36 4.40 -16.49
CA GLY A 91 11.02 4.67 -17.88
C GLY A 91 10.20 3.59 -18.59
N VAL A 92 9.88 2.49 -17.91
CA VAL A 92 9.11 1.39 -18.50
C VAL A 92 7.68 1.39 -17.97
N ASP A 93 6.70 1.41 -18.87
CA ASP A 93 5.29 1.27 -18.50
C ASP A 93 5.08 -0.03 -17.73
N THR A 94 4.44 0.07 -16.56
CA THR A 94 4.30 -1.03 -15.63
C THR A 94 2.96 -0.92 -14.91
N THR A 95 2.33 -2.05 -14.68
CA THR A 95 1.16 -2.12 -13.81
C THR A 95 1.40 -3.18 -12.75
N LEU A 96 1.13 -2.82 -11.49
CA LEU A 96 1.17 -3.73 -10.36
C LEU A 96 -0.24 -3.89 -9.82
N ALA A 97 -0.58 -5.12 -9.45
CA ALA A 97 -1.85 -5.38 -8.77
C ALA A 97 -1.61 -6.37 -7.65
N GLY A 98 -2.19 -6.09 -6.50
CA GLY A 98 -1.96 -6.94 -5.36
C GLY A 98 -2.86 -6.64 -4.19
N THR A 99 -2.47 -7.19 -3.05
CA THR A 99 -3.17 -7.04 -1.79
C THR A 99 -2.16 -6.83 -0.68
N SER A 100 -2.43 -5.86 0.18
CA SER A 100 -1.68 -5.66 1.40
C SER A 100 -2.48 -6.21 2.56
N VAL A 101 -1.82 -6.98 3.43
CA VAL A 101 -2.41 -7.49 4.66
C VAL A 101 -1.73 -6.78 5.83
N LEU A 102 -2.56 -6.19 6.70
CA LEU A 102 -2.07 -5.34 7.78
C LEU A 102 -2.61 -5.80 9.12
N ARG A 103 -1.85 -5.48 10.17
CA ARG A 103 -2.33 -5.49 11.54
C ARG A 103 -2.12 -4.11 12.15
N PHE A 104 -3.11 -3.63 12.90
CA PHE A 104 -3.08 -2.31 13.52
C PHE A 104 -2.98 -2.41 15.03
N ASP A 105 -2.34 -1.41 15.64
CA ASP A 105 -2.34 -1.25 17.09
C ASP A 105 -3.62 -0.52 17.55
N PRO A 106 -3.84 -0.38 18.87
CA PRO A 106 -5.02 0.33 19.37
C PRO A 106 -5.13 1.78 18.95
N ASP A 107 -4.03 2.44 18.59
CA ASP A 107 -4.02 3.82 18.08
C ASP A 107 -4.31 3.89 16.58
N GLY A 108 -4.47 2.75 15.92
CA GLY A 108 -4.73 2.66 14.50
C GLY A 108 -3.51 2.77 13.61
N LEU A 109 -2.31 2.62 14.18
CA LEU A 109 -1.07 2.59 13.40
C LEU A 109 -0.78 1.16 12.94
N ALA A 110 -0.25 1.03 11.73
CA ALA A 110 0.14 -0.27 11.19
C ALA A 110 1.39 -0.78 11.91
N VAL A 111 1.32 -1.98 12.48
CA VAL A 111 2.44 -2.62 13.16
C VAL A 111 3.04 -3.74 12.33
N GLU A 112 2.25 -4.32 11.44
CA GLU A 112 2.72 -5.31 10.47
C GLU A 112 2.02 -5.09 9.14
N GLN A 113 2.77 -5.27 8.07
CA GLN A 113 2.23 -5.31 6.72
C GLN A 113 3.03 -6.28 5.90
N TRP A 114 2.34 -7.09 5.11
CA TRP A 114 2.98 -7.84 4.05
C TRP A 114 2.15 -7.75 2.78
N ASP A 115 2.84 -7.74 1.64
CA ASP A 115 2.24 -7.56 0.34
C ASP A 115 2.37 -8.83 -0.50
N ALA A 116 1.33 -9.12 -1.26
CA ALA A 116 1.36 -10.11 -2.33
C ALA A 116 0.92 -9.41 -3.61
N TRP A 117 1.74 -9.48 -4.66
CA TRP A 117 1.48 -8.72 -5.88
C TRP A 117 2.09 -9.40 -7.10
N ASN A 118 1.58 -8.98 -8.25
CA ASN A 118 2.11 -9.33 -9.55
C ASN A 118 2.32 -8.06 -10.37
N LEU A 119 3.12 -8.16 -11.43
CA LEU A 119 3.31 -7.02 -12.31
C LEU A 119 3.29 -7.46 -13.77
N VAL A 120 2.94 -6.51 -14.64
CA VAL A 120 3.05 -6.64 -16.09
C VAL A 120 3.71 -5.37 -16.65
N ARG A 121 4.56 -5.51 -17.67
CA ARG A 121 5.28 -4.39 -18.26
C ARG A 121 4.47 -3.70 -19.35
N GLU A 122 3.32 -3.17 -18.96
CA GLU A 122 2.43 -2.33 -19.76
C GLU A 122 1.49 -1.59 -18.83
N ARG A 123 0.89 -0.49 -19.30
CA ARG A 123 -0.14 0.19 -18.53
C ARG A 123 -1.48 -0.48 -18.77
N ARG A 124 -2.13 -0.91 -17.69
CA ARG A 124 -3.49 -1.45 -17.73
C ARG A 124 -4.35 -0.75 -16.71
N GLN A 125 -5.54 -0.35 -17.12
CA GLN A 125 -6.56 0.10 -16.19
C GLN A 125 -7.16 -1.10 -15.47
N PRO A 126 -7.63 -0.93 -14.22
CA PRO A 126 -8.35 -2.01 -13.56
C PRO A 126 -9.60 -2.38 -14.35
N PRO A 127 -10.01 -3.66 -14.34
CA PRO A 127 -11.29 -4.05 -14.94
C PRO A 127 -12.44 -3.23 -14.36
N THR A 128 -13.53 -3.05 -15.14
CA THR A 128 -14.67 -2.24 -14.68
C THR A 128 -15.32 -2.80 -13.42
N ASP A 129 -15.20 -4.11 -13.19
CA ASP A 129 -15.70 -4.81 -12.01
C ASP A 129 -14.62 -5.09 -10.97
N TRP A 130 -13.45 -4.46 -11.13
CA TRP A 130 -12.35 -4.63 -10.18
C TRP A 130 -12.75 -4.13 -8.80
N SER A 131 -12.27 -4.82 -7.78
CA SER A 131 -12.62 -4.59 -6.39
C SER A 131 -14.13 -4.77 -6.15
N PRO A 132 -14.60 -6.04 -6.09
CA PRO A 132 -16.02 -6.32 -5.90
C PRO A 132 -16.58 -5.77 -4.57
N PHE A 133 -15.71 -5.20 -3.72
CA PHE A 133 -16.08 -4.58 -2.45
C PHE A 133 -16.30 -3.07 -2.59
N ALA A 134 -16.09 -2.49 -3.76
CA ALA A 134 -16.30 -1.07 -3.97
C ALA A 134 -17.77 -0.71 -3.71
N GLY A 135 -18.01 0.31 -2.88
CA GLY A 135 -19.35 0.75 -2.54
C GLY A 135 -20.02 0.03 -1.38
N LEU A 136 -19.33 -0.92 -0.74
CA LEU A 136 -19.85 -1.58 0.46
C LEU A 136 -19.59 -0.80 1.74
#